data_25f9ac612ba482956329adb607f51be3
#
_entry.id   25f9ac612ba482956329adb607f51be3
#
_cell.length_a   1.000
_cell.length_b   1.000
_cell.length_c   1.000
_cell.angle_alpha   90.00
_cell.angle_beta   90.00
_cell.angle_gamma   90.00
#
_symmetry.space_group_name_H-M   'P 1'
#
loop_
_entity.id
_entity.type
_entity.pdbx_description
1 polymer ?
#
loop_
_entity_poly.entity_id
_entity_poly.type
_entity_poly.pdbx_seq_one_letter_code
_entity_poly.pdbx_strand_id
1 'polypeptide(L)'
;MDLGTANTLIIHNGKVVVDEPSIVAIDVRTQKVVAVGLQAKMMHERTNPNIRTIRPLKDGVIADFTAAEMLIRGLVNKVKTNGHLFSPSLKMVIGIPSGSTNVEIRAVRDSADRAGGREVYMIFEPMAAALGAGLDVEAPMGNMVIDIGGGTSEIACISLGGLVHSESINVAGDVFTSDIQTYVRQQHNIRIGAQVYACG
;
A
#
# COMPACT_ATOMS: atom_id res chain seq x y z
N MET A 1 2.56 -2.33 9.02
CA MET A 1 2.79 -2.10 7.57
C MET A 1 1.50 -1.58 7.00
N ASP A 2 1.56 -0.48 6.30
CA ASP A 2 0.48 0.00 5.45
C ASP A 2 0.81 -0.45 4.02
N LEU A 3 -0.03 -1.30 3.45
CA LEU A 3 0.15 -1.90 2.14
C LEU A 3 -0.76 -1.20 1.13
N GLY A 4 -0.46 0.07 0.85
CA GLY A 4 -1.31 0.90 0.00
C GLY A 4 -1.13 0.67 -1.50
N THR A 5 -2.13 1.07 -2.28
CA THR A 5 -2.14 0.96 -3.75
C THR A 5 -0.99 1.74 -4.39
N ALA A 6 -0.71 2.94 -3.91
CA ALA A 6 0.35 3.81 -4.46
C ALA A 6 1.70 3.57 -3.79
N ASN A 7 1.74 3.56 -2.47
CA ASN A 7 2.94 3.41 -1.65
C ASN A 7 2.71 2.38 -0.55
N THR A 8 3.79 1.70 -0.17
CA THR A 8 3.85 0.82 1.01
C THR A 8 4.74 1.45 2.06
N LEU A 9 4.25 1.53 3.29
CA LEU A 9 4.93 2.12 4.44
C LEU A 9 5.16 1.07 5.51
N ILE A 10 6.40 0.97 6.02
CA ILE A 10 6.73 0.07 7.14
C ILE A 10 7.28 0.91 8.30
N ILE A 11 6.65 0.74 9.45
CA ILE A 11 7.10 1.30 10.72
C ILE A 11 7.73 0.17 11.54
N HIS A 12 8.93 0.39 12.05
CA HIS A 12 9.62 -0.51 12.96
C HIS A 12 10.16 0.27 14.15
N ASN A 13 9.83 -0.17 15.37
CA ASN A 13 10.22 0.51 16.61
C ASN A 13 9.86 2.02 16.61
N GLY A 14 8.66 2.35 16.18
CA GLY A 14 8.14 3.73 16.15
C GLY A 14 8.75 4.64 15.07
N LYS A 15 9.57 4.09 14.17
CA LYS A 15 10.19 4.85 13.07
C LYS A 15 9.76 4.30 11.72
N VAL A 16 9.51 5.20 10.78
CA VAL A 16 9.33 4.83 9.38
C VAL A 16 10.68 4.33 8.85
N VAL A 17 10.72 3.07 8.45
CA VAL A 17 11.93 2.40 7.93
C VAL A 17 11.82 2.08 6.44
N VAL A 18 10.59 2.07 5.91
CA VAL A 18 10.30 1.95 4.47
C VAL A 18 9.18 2.92 4.15
N ASP A 19 9.35 3.70 3.11
CA ASP A 19 8.34 4.49 2.42
C ASP A 19 8.66 4.38 0.93
N GLU A 20 7.96 3.47 0.26
CA GLU A 20 8.34 3.05 -1.09
C GLU A 20 7.08 2.87 -1.96
N PRO A 21 7.17 3.20 -3.25
CA PRO A 21 6.10 2.89 -4.19
C PRO A 21 5.74 1.40 -4.21
N SER A 22 4.45 1.09 -4.28
CA SER A 22 3.94 -0.29 -4.35
C SER A 22 4.09 -0.86 -5.78
N ILE A 23 5.32 -1.11 -6.20
CA ILE A 23 5.66 -1.58 -7.54
C ILE A 23 6.82 -2.58 -7.51
N VAL A 24 6.76 -3.57 -8.38
CA VAL A 24 7.79 -4.61 -8.55
C VAL A 24 8.23 -4.62 -10.01
N ALA A 25 9.53 -4.74 -10.24
CA ALA A 25 10.11 -5.01 -11.56
C ALA A 25 10.58 -6.47 -11.62
N ILE A 26 10.16 -7.18 -12.65
CA ILE A 26 10.51 -8.59 -12.89
C ILE A 26 11.18 -8.75 -14.26
N ASP A 27 12.13 -9.65 -14.33
CA ASP A 27 12.68 -10.15 -15.60
C ASP A 27 11.65 -11.10 -16.24
N VAL A 28 11.17 -10.76 -17.43
CA VAL A 28 10.09 -11.48 -18.11
C VAL A 28 10.49 -12.93 -18.44
N ARG A 29 11.77 -13.16 -18.73
CA ARG A 29 12.30 -14.47 -19.15
C ARG A 29 12.50 -15.40 -17.96
N THR A 30 13.04 -14.86 -16.86
CA THR A 30 13.38 -15.67 -15.66
C THR A 30 12.32 -15.63 -14.57
N GLN A 31 11.35 -14.72 -14.68
CA GLN A 31 10.31 -14.43 -13.66
C GLN A 31 10.90 -14.04 -12.29
N LYS A 32 12.15 -13.60 -12.25
CA LYS A 32 12.83 -13.17 -11.02
C LYS A 32 12.62 -11.69 -10.77
N VAL A 33 12.53 -11.33 -9.49
CA VAL A 33 12.50 -9.93 -9.06
C VAL A 33 13.83 -9.26 -9.39
N VAL A 34 13.76 -8.15 -10.11
CA VAL A 34 14.90 -7.29 -10.43
C VAL A 34 14.99 -6.13 -9.42
N ALA A 35 13.85 -5.55 -9.08
CA ALA A 35 13.77 -4.44 -8.14
C ALA A 35 12.38 -4.34 -7.50
N VAL A 36 12.30 -3.64 -6.36
CA VAL A 36 11.05 -3.27 -5.69
C VAL A 36 11.09 -1.79 -5.29
N GLY A 37 9.93 -1.18 -5.16
CA GLY A 37 9.79 0.19 -4.68
C GLY A 37 10.33 1.22 -5.68
N LEU A 38 11.05 2.20 -5.17
CA LEU A 38 11.57 3.32 -5.96
C LEU A 38 12.42 2.86 -7.15
N GLN A 39 13.27 1.85 -6.95
CA GLN A 39 14.09 1.31 -8.04
C GLN A 39 13.22 0.69 -9.16
N ALA A 40 12.17 -0.04 -8.80
CA ALA A 40 11.23 -0.57 -9.78
C ALA A 40 10.43 0.55 -10.48
N LYS A 41 10.05 1.61 -9.74
CA LYS A 41 9.39 2.79 -10.30
C LYS A 41 10.27 3.50 -11.34
N MET A 42 11.57 3.58 -11.11
CA MET A 42 12.52 4.15 -12.08
C MET A 42 12.65 3.32 -13.37
N MET A 43 12.27 2.05 -13.35
CA MET A 43 12.24 1.16 -14.52
C MET A 43 10.88 1.17 -15.22
N HIS A 44 9.85 1.74 -14.60
CA HIS A 44 8.51 1.82 -15.15
C HIS A 44 8.49 2.67 -16.43
N GLU A 45 7.79 2.21 -17.44
CA GLU A 45 7.68 2.87 -18.76
C GLU A 45 9.00 3.05 -19.52
N ARG A 46 10.08 2.39 -19.08
CA ARG A 46 11.34 2.39 -19.82
C ARG A 46 11.42 1.22 -20.80
N THR A 47 12.05 1.46 -21.95
CA THR A 47 12.07 0.58 -23.12
C THR A 47 12.98 -0.65 -22.99
N ASN A 48 12.93 -1.37 -21.86
CA ASN A 48 13.60 -2.67 -21.79
C ASN A 48 12.55 -3.79 -21.92
N PRO A 49 12.47 -4.49 -23.05
CA PRO A 49 11.47 -5.53 -23.30
C PRO A 49 11.59 -6.73 -22.35
N ASN A 50 12.74 -6.89 -21.69
CA ASN A 50 12.97 -7.99 -20.75
C ASN A 50 12.53 -7.66 -19.33
N ILE A 51 12.16 -6.41 -19.03
CA ILE A 51 11.71 -5.98 -17.70
C ILE A 51 10.25 -5.56 -17.79
N ARG A 52 9.42 -6.16 -16.95
CA ARG A 52 8.03 -5.76 -16.75
C ARG A 52 7.85 -5.24 -15.33
N THR A 53 7.23 -4.09 -15.19
CA THR A 53 6.82 -3.56 -13.90
C THR A 53 5.36 -3.89 -13.63
N ILE A 54 5.06 -4.25 -12.38
CA ILE A 54 3.73 -4.65 -11.92
C ILE A 54 3.41 -3.83 -10.67
N ARG A 55 2.22 -3.23 -10.62
CA ARG A 55 1.61 -2.73 -9.40
C ARG A 55 0.74 -3.85 -8.85
N PRO A 56 1.12 -4.47 -7.73
CA PRO A 56 0.41 -5.64 -7.22
C PRO A 56 -0.94 -5.30 -6.59
N LEU A 57 -1.14 -4.03 -6.22
CA LEU A 57 -2.38 -3.54 -5.62
C LEU A 57 -3.10 -2.61 -6.58
N LYS A 58 -4.42 -2.72 -6.61
CA LYS A 58 -5.33 -1.86 -7.34
C LYS A 58 -6.59 -1.65 -6.49
N ASP A 59 -7.04 -0.41 -6.39
CA ASP A 59 -8.26 -0.07 -5.66
C ASP A 59 -8.29 -0.65 -4.23
N GLY A 60 -7.15 -0.58 -3.52
CA GLY A 60 -6.99 -1.08 -2.15
C GLY A 60 -6.85 -2.60 -2.01
N VAL A 61 -6.97 -3.38 -3.10
CA VAL A 61 -6.93 -4.84 -3.04
C VAL A 61 -5.75 -5.44 -3.81
N ILE A 62 -5.38 -6.67 -3.47
CA ILE A 62 -4.35 -7.40 -4.20
C ILE A 62 -4.91 -7.87 -5.55
N ALA A 63 -4.39 -7.30 -6.63
CA ALA A 63 -4.69 -7.69 -8.00
C ALA A 63 -3.74 -8.79 -8.52
N ASP A 64 -2.52 -8.87 -8.00
CA ASP A 64 -1.52 -9.90 -8.34
C ASP A 64 -0.83 -10.41 -7.07
N PHE A 65 -1.21 -11.62 -6.63
CA PHE A 65 -0.70 -12.25 -5.40
C PHE A 65 0.80 -12.49 -5.44
N THR A 66 1.31 -12.95 -6.57
CA THR A 66 2.73 -13.24 -6.73
C THR A 66 3.55 -11.97 -6.64
N ALA A 67 3.11 -10.91 -7.30
CA ALA A 67 3.77 -9.61 -7.23
C ALA A 67 3.65 -8.97 -5.84
N ALA A 68 2.51 -9.16 -5.13
CA ALA A 68 2.34 -8.67 -3.76
C ALA A 68 3.30 -9.39 -2.78
N GLU A 69 3.41 -10.72 -2.87
CA GLU A 69 4.40 -11.48 -2.09
C GLU A 69 5.82 -11.00 -2.36
N MET A 70 6.17 -10.79 -3.63
CA MET A 70 7.49 -10.30 -4.05
C MET A 70 7.76 -8.90 -3.50
N LEU A 71 6.76 -7.99 -3.52
CA LEU A 71 6.85 -6.65 -2.96
C LEU A 71 7.09 -6.71 -1.45
N ILE A 72 6.23 -7.39 -0.70
CA ILE A 72 6.32 -7.50 0.76
C ILE A 72 7.67 -8.10 1.15
N ARG A 73 8.07 -9.21 0.52
CA ARG A 73 9.37 -9.86 0.77
C ARG A 73 10.55 -8.92 0.50
N GLY A 74 10.50 -8.21 -0.63
CA GLY A 74 11.54 -7.26 -1.01
C GLY A 74 11.67 -6.09 -0.03
N LEU A 75 10.54 -5.52 0.41
CA LEU A 75 10.52 -4.42 1.38
C LEU A 75 10.91 -4.87 2.79
N VAL A 76 10.43 -6.04 3.23
CA VAL A 76 10.85 -6.63 4.52
C VAL A 76 12.35 -6.93 4.54
N ASN A 77 12.93 -7.36 3.43
CA ASN A 77 14.38 -7.58 3.35
C ASN A 77 15.17 -6.27 3.48
N LYS A 78 14.66 -5.13 3.01
CA LYS A 78 15.29 -3.82 3.25
C LYS A 78 15.37 -3.49 4.74
N VAL A 79 14.38 -3.90 5.53
CA VAL A 79 14.40 -3.71 6.99
C VAL A 79 15.42 -4.63 7.68
N LYS A 80 15.59 -5.86 7.16
CA LYS A 80 16.48 -6.87 7.76
C LYS A 80 17.98 -6.62 7.52
N THR A 81 18.35 -5.86 6.50
CA THR A 81 19.77 -5.68 6.08
C THR A 81 20.63 -4.91 7.08
N ASN A 82 20.09 -4.41 8.18
CA ASN A 82 20.83 -3.69 9.20
C ASN A 82 21.44 -4.59 10.30
N GLY A 83 22.03 -5.72 9.95
CA GLY A 83 23.07 -6.34 10.80
C GLY A 83 22.70 -7.50 11.70
N HIS A 84 21.58 -8.19 11.52
CA HIS A 84 21.28 -9.41 12.29
C HIS A 84 21.50 -10.69 11.47
N LEU A 85 22.46 -11.53 11.92
CA LEU A 85 22.77 -12.85 11.35
C LEU A 85 21.61 -13.86 11.47
N PHE A 86 20.69 -13.65 12.38
CA PHE A 86 19.49 -14.47 12.55
C PHE A 86 18.27 -13.68 12.12
N SER A 87 17.47 -14.26 11.23
CA SER A 87 16.18 -13.70 10.83
C SER A 87 15.26 -13.74 12.06
N PRO A 88 15.01 -12.62 12.76
CA PRO A 88 14.06 -12.65 13.86
C PRO A 88 12.69 -13.04 13.33
N SER A 89 11.92 -13.79 14.10
CA SER A 89 10.53 -14.06 13.76
C SER A 89 9.78 -12.70 13.77
N LEU A 90 9.29 -12.30 12.62
CA LEU A 90 8.62 -11.01 12.48
C LEU A 90 7.17 -11.12 12.94
N LYS A 91 6.79 -10.25 13.88
CA LYS A 91 5.39 -9.93 14.15
C LYS A 91 5.01 -8.76 13.28
N MET A 92 3.96 -8.92 12.50
CA MET A 92 3.50 -7.91 11.56
C MET A 92 2.07 -7.50 11.89
N VAL A 93 1.80 -6.20 11.87
CA VAL A 93 0.44 -5.65 11.80
C VAL A 93 0.31 -5.01 10.43
N ILE A 94 -0.72 -5.36 9.68
CA ILE A 94 -0.95 -4.90 8.32
C ILE A 94 -2.31 -4.21 8.25
N GLY A 95 -2.32 -2.99 7.69
CA GLY A 95 -3.54 -2.26 7.35
C GLY A 95 -4.28 -2.97 6.23
N ILE A 96 -5.59 -3.02 6.34
CA ILE A 96 -6.50 -3.53 5.32
C ILE A 96 -7.68 -2.56 5.18
N PRO A 97 -8.18 -2.34 3.96
CA PRO A 97 -9.39 -1.55 3.76
C PRO A 97 -10.58 -2.13 4.51
N SER A 98 -11.45 -1.25 5.01
CA SER A 98 -12.63 -1.67 5.79
C SER A 98 -13.63 -2.49 4.97
N GLY A 99 -13.66 -2.29 3.65
CA GLY A 99 -14.48 -3.05 2.71
C GLY A 99 -13.85 -4.36 2.22
N SER A 100 -12.70 -4.78 2.75
CA SER A 100 -12.00 -6.00 2.30
C SER A 100 -12.81 -7.26 2.53
N THR A 101 -12.89 -8.11 1.52
CA THR A 101 -13.49 -9.44 1.60
C THR A 101 -12.60 -10.42 2.38
N ASN A 102 -13.19 -11.49 2.91
CA ASN A 102 -12.42 -12.55 3.58
C ASN A 102 -11.36 -13.19 2.69
N VAL A 103 -11.56 -13.20 1.36
CA VAL A 103 -10.60 -13.73 0.40
C VAL A 103 -9.39 -12.79 0.31
N GLU A 104 -9.62 -11.49 0.23
CA GLU A 104 -8.57 -10.47 0.17
C GLU A 104 -7.77 -10.42 1.47
N ILE A 105 -8.44 -10.47 2.63
CA ILE A 105 -7.78 -10.53 3.95
C ILE A 105 -6.86 -11.74 4.03
N ARG A 106 -7.35 -12.92 3.59
CA ARG A 106 -6.55 -14.14 3.55
C ARG A 106 -5.35 -13.99 2.62
N ALA A 107 -5.55 -13.37 1.47
CA ALA A 107 -4.51 -13.14 0.50
C ALA A 107 -3.36 -12.28 1.03
N VAL A 108 -3.69 -11.19 1.73
CA VAL A 108 -2.69 -10.33 2.40
C VAL A 108 -1.93 -11.12 3.45
N ARG A 109 -2.64 -11.90 4.29
CA ARG A 109 -2.04 -12.75 5.32
C ARG A 109 -1.07 -13.76 4.72
N ASP A 110 -1.52 -14.53 3.72
CA ASP A 110 -0.70 -15.57 3.08
C ASP A 110 0.55 -14.96 2.43
N SER A 111 0.42 -13.77 1.82
CA SER A 111 1.56 -13.05 1.24
C SER A 111 2.57 -12.61 2.31
N ALA A 112 2.09 -12.15 3.46
CA ALA A 112 2.93 -11.73 4.58
C ALA A 112 3.63 -12.94 5.25
N ASP A 113 2.92 -14.05 5.45
CA ASP A 113 3.48 -15.30 5.99
C ASP A 113 4.61 -15.80 5.09
N ARG A 114 4.39 -15.85 3.78
CA ARG A 114 5.41 -16.26 2.80
C ARG A 114 6.59 -15.29 2.72
N ALA A 115 6.37 -14.00 3.03
CA ALA A 115 7.43 -13.01 3.13
C ALA A 115 8.25 -13.10 4.42
N GLY A 116 7.88 -14.00 5.36
CA GLY A 116 8.59 -14.28 6.60
C GLY A 116 7.94 -13.71 7.86
N GLY A 117 6.66 -13.33 7.79
CA GLY A 117 5.83 -13.08 8.96
C GLY A 117 5.59 -14.37 9.72
N ARG A 118 5.78 -14.36 11.03
CA ARG A 118 5.46 -15.52 11.90
C ARG A 118 4.11 -15.33 12.60
N GLU A 119 3.84 -14.09 12.99
CA GLU A 119 2.57 -13.67 13.57
C GLU A 119 2.08 -12.48 12.75
N VAL A 120 0.99 -12.65 12.01
CA VAL A 120 0.44 -11.62 11.15
C VAL A 120 -0.95 -11.22 11.67
N TYR A 121 -1.06 -9.98 12.06
CA TYR A 121 -2.29 -9.34 12.52
C TYR A 121 -2.80 -8.37 11.48
N MET A 122 -4.11 -8.22 11.39
CA MET A 122 -4.77 -7.27 10.50
C MET A 122 -5.45 -6.18 11.34
N ILE A 123 -5.40 -4.95 10.84
CA ILE A 123 -6.13 -3.81 11.38
C ILE A 123 -6.81 -3.08 10.23
N PHE A 124 -8.04 -2.64 10.42
CA PHE A 124 -8.69 -1.78 9.43
C PHE A 124 -7.98 -0.42 9.33
N GLU A 125 -7.73 0.03 8.10
CA GLU A 125 -7.00 1.27 7.82
C GLU A 125 -7.59 2.50 8.55
N PRO A 126 -8.92 2.74 8.55
CA PRO A 126 -9.46 3.88 9.29
C PRO A 126 -9.30 3.75 10.81
N MET A 127 -9.25 2.54 11.37
CA MET A 127 -8.94 2.35 12.79
C MET A 127 -7.47 2.68 13.07
N ALA A 128 -6.55 2.25 12.19
CA ALA A 128 -5.14 2.59 12.30
C ALA A 128 -4.91 4.09 12.18
N ALA A 129 -5.61 4.76 11.25
CA ALA A 129 -5.57 6.21 11.07
C ALA A 129 -6.09 6.95 12.32
N ALA A 130 -7.21 6.50 12.91
CA ALA A 130 -7.75 7.07 14.14
C ALA A 130 -6.74 7.00 15.31
N LEU A 131 -6.13 5.82 15.50
CA LEU A 131 -5.10 5.61 16.52
C LEU A 131 -3.87 6.49 16.25
N GLY A 132 -3.45 6.60 15.01
CA GLY A 132 -2.32 7.43 14.59
C GLY A 132 -2.58 8.93 14.79
N ALA A 133 -3.83 9.37 14.63
CA ALA A 133 -4.27 10.74 14.90
C ALA A 133 -4.45 11.02 16.41
N GLY A 134 -4.28 10.02 17.27
CA GLY A 134 -4.43 10.16 18.71
C GLY A 134 -5.88 10.26 19.18
N LEU A 135 -6.85 9.76 18.39
CA LEU A 135 -8.25 9.72 18.80
C LEU A 135 -8.45 8.65 19.87
N ASP A 136 -9.27 8.96 20.86
CA ASP A 136 -9.71 7.98 21.87
C ASP A 136 -10.81 7.11 21.25
N VAL A 137 -10.37 6.02 20.61
CA VAL A 137 -11.28 5.10 19.89
C VAL A 137 -12.10 4.22 20.85
N GLU A 138 -11.68 4.09 22.12
CA GLU A 138 -12.37 3.30 23.14
C GLU A 138 -13.49 4.10 23.84
N ALA A 139 -13.46 5.42 23.76
CA ALA A 139 -14.46 6.26 24.35
C ALA A 139 -15.87 5.99 23.77
N PRO A 140 -16.94 6.17 24.57
CA PRO A 140 -18.33 6.04 24.12
C PRO A 140 -18.79 7.28 23.31
N MET A 141 -17.89 7.82 22.51
CA MET A 141 -18.13 8.95 21.60
C MET A 141 -17.87 8.51 20.17
N GLY A 142 -18.67 9.04 19.24
CA GLY A 142 -18.44 8.80 17.81
C GLY A 142 -17.28 9.66 17.30
N ASN A 143 -16.27 9.01 16.76
CA ASN A 143 -15.19 9.65 16.02
C ASN A 143 -15.36 9.32 14.54
N MET A 144 -15.27 10.31 13.65
CA MET A 144 -15.29 10.07 12.22
C MET A 144 -13.90 10.31 11.64
N VAL A 145 -13.44 9.35 10.84
CA VAL A 145 -12.18 9.41 10.10
C VAL A 145 -12.47 9.34 8.61
N ILE A 146 -11.79 10.17 7.84
CA ILE A 146 -11.77 10.13 6.39
C ILE A 146 -10.32 9.91 5.99
N ASP A 147 -10.05 8.75 5.40
CA ASP A 147 -8.72 8.37 4.91
C ASP A 147 -8.74 8.32 3.39
N ILE A 148 -7.92 9.16 2.74
CA ILE A 148 -7.86 9.27 1.29
C ILE A 148 -6.49 8.75 0.83
N GLY A 149 -6.49 7.51 0.35
CA GLY A 149 -5.30 6.84 -0.17
C GLY A 149 -5.05 7.09 -1.66
N GLY A 150 -4.25 6.21 -2.26
CA GLY A 150 -4.01 6.22 -3.71
C GLY A 150 -5.16 5.63 -4.51
N GLY A 151 -5.69 4.48 -4.10
CA GLY A 151 -6.73 3.73 -4.80
C GLY A 151 -8.12 3.86 -4.19
N THR A 152 -8.21 4.05 -2.86
CA THR A 152 -9.46 4.09 -2.10
C THR A 152 -9.54 5.32 -1.22
N SER A 153 -10.76 5.79 -0.99
CA SER A 153 -11.10 6.70 0.11
C SER A 153 -12.03 5.99 1.06
N GLU A 154 -11.68 5.97 2.33
CA GLU A 154 -12.42 5.31 3.39
C GLU A 154 -13.00 6.32 4.37
N ILE A 155 -14.27 6.15 4.69
CA ILE A 155 -14.98 6.98 5.65
C ILE A 155 -15.49 6.03 6.74
N ALA A 156 -15.09 6.25 8.00
CA ALA A 156 -15.49 5.39 9.09
C ALA A 156 -15.90 6.18 10.32
N CYS A 157 -16.95 5.70 10.97
CA CYS A 157 -17.36 6.12 12.30
C CYS A 157 -16.91 5.06 13.31
N ILE A 158 -16.18 5.48 14.32
CA ILE A 158 -15.54 4.62 15.32
C ILE A 158 -16.07 5.01 16.70
N SER A 159 -16.45 4.03 17.50
CA SER A 159 -16.85 4.19 18.90
C SER A 159 -16.65 2.88 19.65
N LEU A 160 -16.30 2.94 20.93
CA LEU A 160 -16.13 1.79 21.83
C LEU A 160 -15.20 0.70 21.23
N GLY A 161 -14.11 1.12 20.61
CA GLY A 161 -13.10 0.25 20.02
C GLY A 161 -13.52 -0.48 18.74
N GLY A 162 -14.67 -0.13 18.14
CA GLY A 162 -15.21 -0.77 16.94
C GLY A 162 -15.57 0.21 15.83
N LEU A 163 -15.58 -0.31 14.59
CA LEU A 163 -16.16 0.38 13.44
C LEU A 163 -17.69 0.26 13.52
N VAL A 164 -18.36 1.38 13.78
CA VAL A 164 -19.84 1.45 13.86
C VAL A 164 -20.43 1.45 12.45
N HIS A 165 -19.79 2.20 11.57
CA HIS A 165 -20.15 2.30 10.16
C HIS A 165 -18.89 2.61 9.35
N SER A 166 -18.78 2.03 8.15
CA SER A 166 -17.70 2.34 7.24
C SER A 166 -18.15 2.21 5.78
N GLU A 167 -17.65 3.12 4.96
CA GLU A 167 -17.83 3.11 3.51
C GLU A 167 -16.46 3.23 2.85
N SER A 168 -16.25 2.49 1.78
CA SER A 168 -15.04 2.54 0.96
C SER A 168 -15.42 2.82 -0.49
N ILE A 169 -14.81 3.82 -1.10
CA ILE A 169 -15.05 4.21 -2.48
C ILE A 169 -13.75 4.22 -3.27
N ASN A 170 -13.82 3.81 -4.55
CA ASN A 170 -12.67 3.77 -5.46
C ASN A 170 -12.44 5.12 -6.16
N VAL A 171 -12.61 6.21 -5.42
CA VAL A 171 -12.30 7.58 -5.86
C VAL A 171 -11.26 8.15 -4.91
N ALA A 172 -10.02 8.24 -5.36
CA ALA A 172 -8.87 8.62 -4.54
C ALA A 172 -7.76 9.21 -5.42
N GLY A 173 -6.53 9.26 -4.94
CA GLY A 173 -5.40 9.93 -5.56
C GLY A 173 -5.15 9.56 -7.03
N ASP A 174 -5.30 8.29 -7.41
CA ASP A 174 -5.10 7.84 -8.79
C ASP A 174 -6.18 8.40 -9.74
N VAL A 175 -7.44 8.49 -9.28
CA VAL A 175 -8.55 9.12 -10.03
C VAL A 175 -8.28 10.62 -10.16
N PHE A 176 -7.93 11.31 -9.08
CA PHE A 176 -7.63 12.75 -9.11
C PHE A 176 -6.49 13.05 -10.09
N THR A 177 -5.45 12.21 -10.08
CA THR A 177 -4.33 12.30 -11.02
C THR A 177 -4.80 12.17 -12.47
N SER A 178 -5.62 11.15 -12.76
CA SER A 178 -6.18 10.91 -14.10
C SER A 178 -7.06 12.05 -14.58
N ASP A 179 -7.87 12.62 -13.69
CA ASP A 179 -8.75 13.74 -14.01
C ASP A 179 -7.96 15.00 -14.33
N ILE A 180 -6.90 15.28 -13.56
CA ILE A 180 -5.98 16.41 -13.85
C ILE A 180 -5.30 16.22 -15.21
N GLN A 181 -4.79 15.02 -15.51
CA GLN A 181 -4.18 14.72 -16.81
C GLN A 181 -5.17 14.90 -17.96
N THR A 182 -6.39 14.44 -17.77
CA THR A 182 -7.47 14.54 -18.75
C THR A 182 -7.85 16.01 -18.99
N TYR A 183 -8.00 16.79 -17.93
CA TYR A 183 -8.29 18.21 -18.01
C TYR A 183 -7.20 18.98 -18.79
N VAL A 184 -5.92 18.79 -18.42
CA VAL A 184 -4.81 19.46 -19.09
C VAL A 184 -4.72 19.08 -20.57
N ARG A 185 -4.96 17.80 -20.89
CA ARG A 185 -4.99 17.33 -22.28
C ARG A 185 -6.11 17.98 -23.07
N GLN A 186 -7.31 18.07 -22.48
CA GLN A 186 -8.49 18.64 -23.17
C GLN A 186 -8.40 20.16 -23.34
N GLN A 187 -7.93 20.88 -22.31
CA GLN A 187 -7.92 22.34 -22.32
C GLN A 187 -6.67 22.91 -23.02
N HIS A 188 -5.55 22.22 -22.93
CA HIS A 188 -4.26 22.75 -23.39
C HIS A 188 -3.60 21.90 -24.50
N ASN A 189 -4.20 20.75 -24.87
CA ASN A 189 -3.65 19.80 -25.83
C ASN A 189 -2.22 19.33 -25.47
N ILE A 190 -1.90 19.28 -24.16
CA ILE A 190 -0.61 18.87 -23.61
C ILE A 190 -0.79 17.53 -22.87
N ARG A 191 0.14 16.60 -23.05
CA ARG A 191 0.24 15.38 -22.25
C ARG A 191 1.23 15.61 -21.12
N ILE A 192 0.76 15.42 -19.89
CA ILE A 192 1.59 15.46 -18.67
C ILE A 192 1.68 14.06 -18.03
N GLY A 193 2.84 13.75 -17.44
CA GLY A 193 3.03 12.52 -16.67
C GLY A 193 2.42 12.62 -15.28
N ALA A 194 2.22 11.49 -14.62
CA ALA A 194 1.66 11.42 -13.26
C ALA A 194 2.54 12.09 -12.17
N GLN A 195 3.76 12.48 -12.47
CA GLN A 195 4.70 13.08 -11.52
C GLN A 195 4.81 14.61 -11.59
N VAL A 196 4.12 15.26 -12.52
CA VAL A 196 4.29 16.70 -12.80
C VAL A 196 3.68 17.61 -11.73
N TYR A 197 2.78 17.11 -10.90
CA TYR A 197 2.08 17.91 -9.87
C TYR A 197 2.66 17.77 -8.47
N ALA A 198 3.74 17.06 -8.31
CA ALA A 198 4.40 16.92 -7.01
C ALA A 198 5.34 18.09 -6.67
N CYS A 199 5.35 19.13 -7.49
CA CYS A 199 6.14 20.35 -7.27
C CYS A 199 5.19 21.47 -6.84
N GLY A 200 4.95 21.58 -5.53
CA GLY A 200 4.29 22.67 -4.88
C GLY A 200 4.97 22.99 -3.57
#